data_6ecff1d1c3597e5ae618225af5a62614
#
_entry.id   6ecff1d1c3597e5ae618225af5a62614
#
_cell.length_a   1.000
_cell.length_b   1.000
_cell.length_c   1.000
_cell.angle_alpha   90.00
_cell.angle_beta   90.00
_cell.angle_gamma   90.00
#
_symmetry.space_group_name_H-M   'P 1'
#
loop_
_entity.id
_entity.type
_entity.pdbx_description
1 polymer ?
#
loop_
_entity_poly.entity_id
_entity_poly.type
_entity_poly.pdbx_seq_one_letter_code
_entity_poly.pdbx_strand_id
1 'polypeptide(L)'
;MRSKQRYNRNFKTFLRKEVYILDTLISNVTIVTMNERMEVLFGTNLGITDGKITFIGKTVPEAQPKTIIDGTGMVLMPGLVNCHTHLATTVFRSYCDEMTSHDALEEQLRREDKMDSRCAKASALMGIAECLRFGITSVSDLYYYPDATAEAVAESGIKANIALSAYRFIDQNEDFDFETDEQCQELRRVVEKWHGHDDGRIKIDAGIYAEYTSNYKLWEGLVGYAAEQGLGFQLHLAQTQEETDSCLDRTGLGAAELLSCHGVFNVPTTAAGCACLSAEEQKLLGKKKVSAVACPVNSAKNGQGITPVLDLVKAGMNVALGTGGAIECGNLDLFEILRGTAMAVRSQNGTVLPASAALIMATACGARAQGRADSIGMIKEGMDADLILVDFSAPHLMPCHNVLNALVYSAKGGDVAMTMVRGKILYQNGQFPTIDLKSVVEELTTYAIPRVFAEDRD
;
A
#
# COMPACT_ATOMS: atom_id res chain seq x y z
N MET A 1 -13.47 41.37 -73.42
CA MET A 1 -14.60 41.04 -72.60
C MET A 1 -14.48 39.55 -72.13
N ARG A 2 -14.03 39.28 -70.92
CA ARG A 2 -14.02 37.95 -70.31
C ARG A 2 -14.51 38.12 -68.90
N SER A 3 -15.66 37.51 -68.63
CA SER A 3 -16.37 37.49 -67.34
C SER A 3 -15.60 36.56 -66.34
N LYS A 4 -15.31 37.14 -65.15
CA LYS A 4 -14.79 36.40 -64.00
C LYS A 4 -15.97 35.77 -63.26
N GLN A 5 -16.18 34.47 -63.36
CA GLN A 5 -17.00 33.70 -62.44
C GLN A 5 -16.23 33.45 -61.14
N ARG A 6 -16.72 33.99 -60.03
CA ARG A 6 -16.26 33.67 -58.67
C ARG A 6 -16.91 32.38 -58.22
N TYR A 7 -16.13 31.35 -58.06
CA TYR A 7 -16.53 30.12 -57.35
C TYR A 7 -16.47 30.38 -55.82
N ASN A 8 -17.64 30.50 -55.22
CA ASN A 8 -17.79 30.48 -53.76
C ASN A 8 -17.81 29.04 -53.30
N ARG A 9 -16.68 28.49 -52.84
CA ARG A 9 -16.62 27.21 -52.15
C ARG A 9 -16.87 27.45 -50.67
N ASN A 10 -18.11 27.25 -50.24
CA ASN A 10 -18.45 27.08 -48.83
C ASN A 10 -17.82 25.75 -48.30
N PHE A 11 -16.65 25.81 -47.72
CA PHE A 11 -16.13 24.76 -46.88
C PHE A 11 -16.94 24.76 -45.58
N LYS A 12 -17.99 23.98 -45.50
CA LYS A 12 -18.56 23.52 -44.22
C LYS A 12 -17.53 22.61 -43.59
N THR A 13 -16.74 23.14 -42.65
CA THR A 13 -15.93 22.36 -41.73
C THR A 13 -16.91 21.56 -40.87
N PHE A 14 -17.13 20.32 -41.21
CA PHE A 14 -17.78 19.37 -40.30
C PHE A 14 -16.78 19.14 -39.15
N LEU A 15 -16.90 19.94 -38.06
CA LEU A 15 -16.38 19.55 -36.77
C LEU A 15 -17.08 18.23 -36.42
N ARG A 16 -16.40 17.12 -36.59
CA ARG A 16 -16.81 15.86 -35.93
C ARG A 16 -16.82 16.18 -34.45
N LYS A 17 -18.01 16.30 -33.84
CA LYS A 17 -18.14 16.27 -32.40
C LYS A 17 -17.56 14.93 -31.97
N GLU A 18 -16.40 14.95 -31.33
CA GLU A 18 -15.90 13.75 -30.66
C GLU A 18 -16.93 13.40 -29.58
N VAL A 19 -17.65 12.31 -29.77
CA VAL A 19 -18.54 11.77 -28.74
C VAL A 19 -17.65 11.10 -27.71
N TYR A 20 -17.57 11.69 -26.54
CA TYR A 20 -16.87 11.08 -25.42
C TYR A 20 -17.58 9.79 -25.00
N ILE A 21 -16.86 8.68 -25.00
CA ILE A 21 -17.34 7.41 -24.46
C ILE A 21 -16.92 7.39 -22.99
N LEU A 22 -17.87 7.36 -22.08
CA LEU A 22 -17.61 7.23 -20.64
C LEU A 22 -18.22 5.92 -20.13
N ASP A 23 -17.43 5.09 -19.47
CA ASP A 23 -17.95 3.94 -18.75
C ASP A 23 -18.61 4.41 -17.46
N THR A 24 -17.96 5.30 -16.72
CA THR A 24 -18.49 5.86 -15.47
C THR A 24 -18.30 7.37 -15.43
N LEU A 25 -19.33 8.05 -14.95
CA LEU A 25 -19.30 9.48 -14.59
C LEU A 25 -19.56 9.62 -13.09
N ILE A 26 -18.61 10.20 -12.36
CA ILE A 26 -18.82 10.63 -10.96
C ILE A 26 -19.19 12.12 -11.03
N SER A 27 -20.40 12.48 -10.62
CA SER A 27 -20.94 13.82 -10.82
C SER A 27 -21.02 14.60 -9.51
N ASN A 28 -20.88 15.91 -9.61
CA ASN A 28 -21.09 16.88 -8.52
C ASN A 28 -20.32 16.55 -7.23
N VAL A 29 -19.04 16.21 -7.33
CA VAL A 29 -18.21 15.77 -6.22
C VAL A 29 -17.14 16.81 -5.86
N THR A 30 -16.68 16.85 -4.61
CA THR A 30 -15.47 17.57 -4.22
C THR A 30 -14.27 16.66 -4.49
N ILE A 31 -13.34 17.09 -5.35
CA ILE A 31 -12.16 16.29 -5.73
C ILE A 31 -10.92 16.83 -5.01
N VAL A 32 -10.24 15.96 -4.25
CA VAL A 32 -8.90 16.20 -3.71
C VAL A 32 -7.92 15.52 -4.67
N THR A 33 -7.21 16.29 -5.49
CA THR A 33 -6.46 15.74 -6.62
C THR A 33 -5.17 15.06 -6.24
N MET A 34 -4.54 15.45 -5.15
CA MET A 34 -3.18 15.04 -4.74
C MET A 34 -2.12 15.28 -5.83
N ASN A 35 -2.42 16.15 -6.83
CA ASN A 35 -1.48 16.55 -7.86
C ASN A 35 -0.43 17.53 -7.29
N GLU A 36 0.50 17.98 -8.13
CA GLU A 36 1.61 18.86 -7.75
C GLU A 36 1.15 20.21 -7.16
N ARG A 37 -0.10 20.62 -7.44
CA ARG A 37 -0.72 21.86 -6.93
C ARG A 37 -1.59 21.63 -5.71
N MET A 38 -1.83 20.39 -5.31
CA MET A 38 -2.72 20.02 -4.21
C MET A 38 -4.11 20.64 -4.33
N GLU A 39 -4.68 20.61 -5.54
CA GLU A 39 -5.96 21.26 -5.84
C GLU A 39 -7.13 20.55 -5.19
N VAL A 40 -8.05 21.34 -4.62
CA VAL A 40 -9.37 20.87 -4.16
C VAL A 40 -10.41 21.50 -5.08
N LEU A 41 -11.10 20.67 -5.88
CA LEU A 41 -12.06 21.09 -6.88
C LEU A 41 -13.48 20.82 -6.38
N PHE A 42 -14.26 21.87 -6.18
CA PHE A 42 -15.63 21.76 -5.67
C PHE A 42 -16.66 21.66 -6.81
N GLY A 43 -17.70 20.81 -6.62
CA GLY A 43 -18.80 20.66 -7.58
C GLY A 43 -18.29 20.29 -8.97
N THR A 44 -17.38 19.33 -9.05
CA THR A 44 -16.69 18.92 -10.27
C THR A 44 -17.13 17.51 -10.67
N ASN A 45 -17.01 17.19 -11.95
CA ASN A 45 -17.32 15.87 -12.47
C ASN A 45 -16.03 15.17 -12.92
N LEU A 46 -15.98 13.84 -12.78
CA LEU A 46 -14.88 13.01 -13.25
C LEU A 46 -15.42 11.87 -14.12
N GLY A 47 -14.85 11.73 -15.31
CA GLY A 47 -15.18 10.67 -16.27
C GLY A 47 -14.11 9.61 -16.37
N ILE A 48 -14.55 8.37 -16.50
CA ILE A 48 -13.68 7.17 -16.58
C ILE A 48 -14.03 6.41 -17.85
N THR A 49 -12.98 5.99 -18.59
CA THR A 49 -13.08 5.10 -19.75
C THR A 49 -11.94 4.09 -19.70
N ASP A 50 -12.23 2.82 -19.93
CA ASP A 50 -11.26 1.73 -19.95
C ASP A 50 -10.35 1.72 -18.69
N GLY A 51 -10.96 1.94 -17.53
CA GLY A 51 -10.28 1.94 -16.24
C GLY A 51 -9.39 3.16 -15.96
N LYS A 52 -9.37 4.17 -16.84
CA LYS A 52 -8.56 5.38 -16.70
C LYS A 52 -9.42 6.63 -16.55
N ILE A 53 -8.87 7.61 -15.84
CA ILE A 53 -9.46 8.95 -15.74
C ILE A 53 -9.28 9.65 -17.09
N THR A 54 -10.38 10.00 -17.75
CA THR A 54 -10.37 10.61 -19.08
C THR A 54 -10.94 12.02 -19.12
N PHE A 55 -11.59 12.45 -18.03
CA PHE A 55 -12.20 13.76 -17.96
C PHE A 55 -12.24 14.26 -16.51
N ILE A 56 -11.91 15.53 -16.31
CA ILE A 56 -12.10 16.26 -15.05
C ILE A 56 -12.60 17.66 -15.38
N GLY A 57 -13.82 18.04 -14.97
CA GLY A 57 -14.35 19.37 -15.26
C GLY A 57 -15.74 19.62 -14.71
N LYS A 58 -16.14 20.91 -14.70
CA LYS A 58 -17.48 21.32 -14.23
C LYS A 58 -18.59 21.02 -15.24
N THR A 59 -18.29 21.13 -16.53
CA THR A 59 -19.26 20.89 -17.60
C THR A 59 -18.95 19.55 -18.24
N VAL A 60 -19.84 18.59 -18.07
CA VAL A 60 -19.72 17.28 -18.69
C VAL A 60 -19.78 17.43 -20.21
N PRO A 61 -18.82 16.89 -20.98
CA PRO A 61 -18.92 16.87 -22.45
C PRO A 61 -20.15 16.07 -22.89
N GLU A 62 -20.58 16.23 -24.14
CA GLU A 62 -21.69 15.47 -24.68
C GLU A 62 -21.29 13.97 -24.72
N ALA A 63 -21.73 13.21 -23.71
CA ALA A 63 -21.42 11.81 -23.52
C ALA A 63 -22.63 11.07 -22.93
N GLN A 64 -22.69 9.75 -23.20
CA GLN A 64 -23.67 8.86 -22.57
C GLN A 64 -22.90 7.86 -21.68
N PRO A 65 -22.67 8.17 -20.39
CA PRO A 65 -22.00 7.25 -19.49
C PRO A 65 -22.87 6.02 -19.25
N LYS A 66 -22.25 4.83 -19.14
CA LYS A 66 -22.94 3.59 -18.78
C LYS A 66 -23.40 3.61 -17.33
N THR A 67 -22.60 4.22 -16.45
CA THR A 67 -22.89 4.35 -15.02
C THR A 67 -22.70 5.80 -14.58
N ILE A 68 -23.64 6.30 -13.78
CA ILE A 68 -23.54 7.63 -13.13
C ILE A 68 -23.55 7.41 -11.63
N ILE A 69 -22.52 7.98 -10.95
CA ILE A 69 -22.41 7.99 -9.49
C ILE A 69 -22.61 9.43 -9.03
N ASP A 70 -23.61 9.67 -8.20
CA ASP A 70 -23.81 10.98 -7.57
C ASP A 70 -22.83 11.17 -6.42
N GLY A 71 -21.94 12.15 -6.53
CA GLY A 71 -20.93 12.52 -5.54
C GLY A 71 -21.34 13.69 -4.64
N THR A 72 -22.61 14.07 -4.66
CA THR A 72 -23.11 15.19 -3.85
C THR A 72 -22.86 14.93 -2.36
N GLY A 73 -22.18 15.85 -1.68
CA GLY A 73 -21.81 15.73 -0.27
C GLY A 73 -20.61 14.80 -0.01
N MET A 74 -19.99 14.25 -1.07
CA MET A 74 -18.84 13.35 -0.94
C MET A 74 -17.53 14.02 -1.37
N VAL A 75 -16.43 13.46 -0.88
CA VAL A 75 -15.07 13.80 -1.29
C VAL A 75 -14.47 12.63 -2.06
N LEU A 76 -14.07 12.88 -3.31
CA LEU A 76 -13.34 11.95 -4.16
C LEU A 76 -11.85 12.22 -4.02
N MET A 77 -11.07 11.18 -3.77
CA MET A 77 -9.61 11.28 -3.72
C MET A 77 -8.97 10.02 -4.31
N PRO A 78 -7.66 10.04 -4.61
CA PRO A 78 -6.96 8.81 -4.98
C PRO A 78 -7.15 7.74 -3.89
N GLY A 79 -7.23 6.49 -4.29
CA GLY A 79 -7.20 5.38 -3.35
C GLY A 79 -5.94 5.42 -2.49
N LEU A 80 -6.08 5.02 -1.23
CA LEU A 80 -4.98 4.95 -0.29
C LEU A 80 -4.04 3.79 -0.67
N VAL A 81 -2.74 3.99 -0.44
CA VAL A 81 -1.70 3.01 -0.72
C VAL A 81 -1.05 2.60 0.59
N ASN A 82 -1.29 1.36 1.00
CA ASN A 82 -0.70 0.76 2.19
C ASN A 82 0.64 0.11 1.82
N CYS A 83 1.75 0.75 2.20
CA CYS A 83 3.09 0.36 1.76
C CYS A 83 3.76 -0.71 2.62
N HIS A 84 3.10 -1.19 3.66
CA HIS A 84 3.57 -2.28 4.49
C HIS A 84 2.41 -2.91 5.25
N THR A 85 2.16 -4.18 4.99
CA THR A 85 1.17 -4.98 5.70
C THR A 85 1.56 -6.45 5.71
N HIS A 86 0.88 -7.22 6.57
CA HIS A 86 0.93 -8.68 6.67
C HIS A 86 -0.52 -9.19 6.61
N LEU A 87 -1.08 -9.30 5.40
CA LEU A 87 -2.51 -9.59 5.21
C LEU A 87 -2.96 -10.89 5.88
N ALA A 88 -2.12 -11.93 5.85
CA ALA A 88 -2.47 -13.22 6.41
C ALA A 88 -2.47 -13.25 7.95
N THR A 89 -1.90 -12.24 8.63
CA THR A 89 -1.97 -12.12 10.09
C THR A 89 -3.35 -11.70 10.61
N THR A 90 -4.30 -11.45 9.71
CA THR A 90 -5.70 -11.13 10.09
C THR A 90 -6.34 -12.23 10.94
N VAL A 91 -5.93 -13.48 10.80
CA VAL A 91 -6.39 -14.61 11.63
C VAL A 91 -6.00 -14.44 13.11
N PHE A 92 -4.96 -13.68 13.42
CA PHE A 92 -4.45 -13.43 14.78
C PHE A 92 -4.98 -12.14 15.41
N ARG A 93 -5.87 -11.40 14.74
CA ARG A 93 -6.43 -10.16 15.26
C ARG A 93 -6.92 -10.31 16.69
N SER A 94 -6.55 -9.38 17.56
CA SER A 94 -6.89 -9.33 18.99
C SER A 94 -6.43 -10.53 19.84
N TYR A 95 -5.49 -11.32 19.35
CA TYR A 95 -5.02 -12.50 20.09
C TYR A 95 -3.91 -12.18 21.10
N CYS A 96 -2.96 -11.31 20.73
CA CYS A 96 -1.78 -11.01 21.55
C CYS A 96 -1.77 -9.58 22.13
N ASP A 97 -2.91 -8.88 22.15
CA ASP A 97 -2.97 -7.45 22.46
C ASP A 97 -2.52 -7.06 23.87
N GLU A 98 -2.61 -7.98 24.84
CA GLU A 98 -2.23 -7.74 26.25
C GLU A 98 -0.88 -8.42 26.60
N MET A 99 -0.16 -8.95 25.63
CA MET A 99 1.16 -9.57 25.83
C MET A 99 2.28 -8.53 25.68
N THR A 100 3.45 -8.81 26.27
CA THR A 100 4.66 -8.05 25.95
C THR A 100 5.05 -8.29 24.48
N SER A 101 5.79 -7.37 23.87
CA SER A 101 6.20 -7.53 22.45
C SER A 101 6.98 -8.82 22.21
N HIS A 102 7.81 -9.25 23.18
CA HIS A 102 8.57 -10.50 23.10
C HIS A 102 7.65 -11.71 23.15
N ASP A 103 6.77 -11.80 24.16
CA ASP A 103 5.84 -12.92 24.34
C ASP A 103 4.85 -12.99 23.16
N ALA A 104 4.41 -11.86 22.65
CA ALA A 104 3.51 -11.76 21.49
C ALA A 104 4.17 -12.30 20.22
N LEU A 105 5.44 -11.99 19.97
CA LEU A 105 6.18 -12.51 18.82
C LEU A 105 6.40 -14.01 18.93
N GLU A 106 6.81 -14.52 20.11
CA GLU A 106 7.02 -15.95 20.33
C GLU A 106 5.73 -16.75 20.12
N GLU A 107 4.61 -16.25 20.69
CA GLU A 107 3.31 -16.91 20.52
C GLU A 107 2.81 -16.82 19.08
N GLN A 108 3.02 -15.69 18.40
CA GLN A 108 2.69 -15.55 16.98
C GLN A 108 3.43 -16.58 16.13
N LEU A 109 4.76 -16.69 16.26
CA LEU A 109 5.57 -17.65 15.52
C LEU A 109 5.10 -19.09 15.75
N ARG A 110 4.82 -19.45 17.01
CA ARG A 110 4.29 -20.78 17.38
C ARG A 110 2.95 -21.09 16.70
N ARG A 111 2.11 -20.08 16.48
CA ARG A 111 0.83 -20.21 15.78
C ARG A 111 1.00 -20.21 14.27
N GLU A 112 1.91 -19.41 13.75
CA GLU A 112 2.24 -19.37 12.32
C GLU A 112 2.74 -20.71 11.80
N ASP A 113 3.48 -21.48 12.59
CA ASP A 113 3.91 -22.84 12.26
C ASP A 113 2.74 -23.80 11.96
N LYS A 114 1.54 -23.51 12.47
CA LYS A 114 0.32 -24.29 12.20
C LYS A 114 -0.45 -23.85 10.97
N MET A 115 -0.08 -22.71 10.39
CA MET A 115 -0.72 -22.22 9.17
C MET A 115 -0.35 -23.08 7.95
N ASP A 116 -1.22 -23.00 6.96
CA ASP A 116 -0.94 -23.49 5.60
C ASP A 116 -1.44 -22.46 4.58
N SER A 117 -1.20 -22.71 3.31
CA SER A 117 -1.61 -21.82 2.21
C SER A 117 -3.12 -21.54 2.19
N ARG A 118 -3.94 -22.52 2.64
CA ARG A 118 -5.40 -22.33 2.72
C ARG A 118 -5.78 -21.35 3.83
N CYS A 119 -5.16 -21.45 5.00
CA CYS A 119 -5.32 -20.49 6.08
C CYS A 119 -4.86 -19.10 5.67
N ALA A 120 -3.69 -19.01 5.04
CA ALA A 120 -3.09 -17.76 4.59
C ALA A 120 -3.99 -17.06 3.56
N LYS A 121 -4.53 -17.80 2.57
CA LYS A 121 -5.45 -17.23 1.57
C LYS A 121 -6.74 -16.68 2.19
N ALA A 122 -7.39 -17.45 3.07
CA ALA A 122 -8.62 -17.00 3.74
C ALA A 122 -8.39 -15.76 4.58
N SER A 123 -7.28 -15.74 5.33
CA SER A 123 -6.88 -14.60 6.17
C SER A 123 -6.54 -13.38 5.34
N ALA A 124 -5.80 -13.55 4.23
CA ALA A 124 -5.47 -12.48 3.29
C ALA A 124 -6.73 -11.90 2.63
N LEU A 125 -7.70 -12.72 2.22
CA LEU A 125 -8.98 -12.23 1.67
C LEU A 125 -9.74 -11.38 2.69
N MET A 126 -9.75 -11.77 3.97
CA MET A 126 -10.36 -10.95 5.03
C MET A 126 -9.62 -9.63 5.21
N GLY A 127 -8.29 -9.63 5.25
CA GLY A 127 -7.48 -8.42 5.32
C GLY A 127 -7.69 -7.50 4.10
N ILE A 128 -7.79 -8.07 2.90
CA ILE A 128 -8.10 -7.33 1.67
C ILE A 128 -9.51 -6.72 1.72
N ALA A 129 -10.50 -7.46 2.18
CA ALA A 129 -11.86 -6.93 2.34
C ALA A 129 -11.87 -5.72 3.28
N GLU A 130 -11.12 -5.77 4.38
CA GLU A 130 -10.96 -4.65 5.29
C GLU A 130 -10.21 -3.48 4.64
N CYS A 131 -9.10 -3.73 3.92
CA CYS A 131 -8.40 -2.71 3.15
C CYS A 131 -9.34 -2.00 2.17
N LEU A 132 -10.11 -2.75 1.37
CA LEU A 132 -11.09 -2.19 0.44
C LEU A 132 -12.20 -1.41 1.17
N ARG A 133 -12.68 -1.92 2.30
CA ARG A 133 -13.66 -1.24 3.16
C ARG A 133 -13.16 0.13 3.62
N PHE A 134 -11.86 0.26 3.85
CA PHE A 134 -11.22 1.47 4.36
C PHE A 134 -10.52 2.31 3.29
N GLY A 135 -10.79 2.04 2.01
CA GLY A 135 -10.35 2.89 0.91
C GLY A 135 -8.93 2.61 0.41
N ILE A 136 -8.32 1.50 0.79
CA ILE A 136 -7.01 1.09 0.30
C ILE A 136 -7.19 0.38 -1.04
N THR A 137 -6.52 0.87 -2.07
CA THR A 137 -6.57 0.34 -3.44
C THR A 137 -5.33 -0.43 -3.83
N SER A 138 -4.24 -0.27 -3.09
CA SER A 138 -2.97 -0.96 -3.34
C SER A 138 -2.25 -1.25 -2.01
N VAL A 139 -1.67 -2.44 -1.90
CA VAL A 139 -0.96 -2.90 -0.69
C VAL A 139 0.45 -3.35 -1.05
N SER A 140 1.39 -3.26 -0.09
CA SER A 140 2.65 -4.02 -0.10
C SER A 140 2.57 -5.03 1.03
N ASP A 141 2.56 -6.31 0.68
CA ASP A 141 2.49 -7.42 1.63
C ASP A 141 3.85 -8.11 1.74
N LEU A 142 4.31 -8.38 2.95
CA LEU A 142 5.55 -9.08 3.24
C LEU A 142 5.23 -10.24 4.17
N TYR A 143 5.13 -11.47 3.63
CA TYR A 143 4.75 -12.62 4.45
C TYR A 143 5.29 -13.95 3.90
N TYR A 144 5.02 -15.06 4.58
CA TYR A 144 5.57 -16.40 4.27
C TYR A 144 4.82 -17.15 3.15
N TYR A 145 3.61 -16.75 2.78
CA TYR A 145 2.75 -17.43 1.80
C TYR A 145 2.44 -16.55 0.58
N PRO A 146 3.45 -16.14 -0.21
CA PRO A 146 3.26 -15.17 -1.29
C PRO A 146 2.32 -15.68 -2.39
N ASP A 147 2.31 -16.97 -2.71
CA ASP A 147 1.41 -17.55 -3.71
C ASP A 147 -0.05 -17.47 -3.25
N ALA A 148 -0.34 -17.81 -2.00
CA ALA A 148 -1.69 -17.74 -1.42
C ALA A 148 -2.20 -16.28 -1.34
N THR A 149 -1.32 -15.33 -0.97
CA THR A 149 -1.63 -13.91 -0.99
C THR A 149 -1.91 -13.44 -2.43
N ALA A 150 -1.12 -13.86 -3.40
CA ALA A 150 -1.31 -13.49 -4.81
C ALA A 150 -2.65 -14.03 -5.37
N GLU A 151 -3.07 -15.24 -4.99
CA GLU A 151 -4.39 -15.76 -5.32
C GLU A 151 -5.51 -14.90 -4.72
N ALA A 152 -5.40 -14.50 -3.45
CA ALA A 152 -6.38 -13.61 -2.79
C ALA A 152 -6.44 -12.23 -3.48
N VAL A 153 -5.30 -11.68 -3.86
CA VAL A 153 -5.19 -10.43 -4.61
C VAL A 153 -5.80 -10.56 -6.02
N ALA A 154 -5.56 -11.68 -6.71
CA ALA A 154 -6.12 -11.95 -8.03
C ALA A 154 -7.66 -11.99 -7.99
N GLU A 155 -8.22 -12.67 -6.98
CA GLU A 155 -9.65 -12.84 -6.76
C GLU A 155 -10.34 -11.51 -6.41
N SER A 156 -9.75 -10.75 -5.48
CA SER A 156 -10.34 -9.51 -4.96
C SER A 156 -10.31 -8.34 -5.93
N GLY A 157 -9.33 -8.28 -6.81
CA GLY A 157 -9.12 -7.16 -7.75
C GLY A 157 -8.29 -5.99 -7.19
N ILE A 158 -7.83 -6.01 -5.94
CA ILE A 158 -6.93 -5.01 -5.36
C ILE A 158 -5.56 -5.04 -6.07
N LYS A 159 -4.80 -3.93 -6.05
CA LYS A 159 -3.40 -3.93 -6.47
C LYS A 159 -2.48 -4.38 -5.33
N ALA A 160 -1.41 -5.10 -5.68
CA ALA A 160 -0.42 -5.49 -4.68
C ALA A 160 1.01 -5.56 -5.21
N ASN A 161 1.96 -5.24 -4.34
CA ASN A 161 3.34 -5.69 -4.37
C ASN A 161 3.50 -6.74 -3.26
N ILE A 162 3.84 -7.97 -3.61
CA ILE A 162 3.89 -9.10 -2.68
C ILE A 162 5.33 -9.58 -2.57
N ALA A 163 5.85 -9.69 -1.36
CA ALA A 163 7.19 -10.19 -1.11
C ALA A 163 7.16 -11.43 -0.20
N LEU A 164 7.99 -12.41 -0.53
CA LEU A 164 8.32 -13.48 0.39
C LEU A 164 9.18 -12.90 1.52
N SER A 165 8.76 -13.10 2.75
CA SER A 165 9.52 -12.77 3.96
C SER A 165 10.59 -13.84 4.22
N ALA A 166 11.65 -13.85 3.39
CA ALA A 166 12.69 -14.86 3.50
C ALA A 166 13.52 -14.69 4.79
N TYR A 167 13.94 -15.79 5.36
CA TYR A 167 14.77 -15.84 6.57
C TYR A 167 15.84 -16.91 6.44
N ARG A 168 17.02 -16.68 7.02
CA ARG A 168 18.10 -17.65 7.16
C ARG A 168 19.06 -17.16 8.23
N PHE A 169 19.02 -17.76 9.38
CA PHE A 169 19.83 -17.33 10.52
C PHE A 169 21.34 -17.38 10.24
N ILE A 170 22.10 -16.58 10.97
CA ILE A 170 23.52 -16.30 10.71
C ILE A 170 24.40 -17.56 10.78
N ASP A 171 24.06 -18.51 11.62
CA ASP A 171 24.76 -19.79 11.79
C ASP A 171 24.50 -20.81 10.67
N GLN A 172 23.53 -20.54 9.79
CA GLN A 172 23.13 -21.42 8.68
C GLN A 172 23.83 -21.08 7.35
N ASN A 173 25.04 -20.54 7.40
CA ASN A 173 25.74 -20.02 6.21
C ASN A 173 26.42 -21.09 5.34
N GLU A 174 26.80 -22.25 5.91
CA GLU A 174 27.78 -23.12 5.28
C GLU A 174 27.33 -23.75 3.95
N ASP A 175 26.04 -24.07 3.83
CA ASP A 175 25.47 -24.78 2.68
C ASP A 175 24.46 -23.99 1.85
N PHE A 176 24.51 -22.64 1.88
CA PHE A 176 23.58 -21.83 1.09
C PHE A 176 23.95 -21.82 -0.39
N ASP A 177 23.01 -22.26 -1.20
CA ASP A 177 23.00 -22.08 -2.66
C ASP A 177 21.63 -21.54 -3.08
N PHE A 178 21.60 -20.34 -3.65
CA PHE A 178 20.38 -19.66 -4.12
C PHE A 178 19.55 -20.49 -5.10
N GLU A 179 20.24 -21.34 -5.91
CA GLU A 179 19.57 -22.17 -6.91
C GLU A 179 18.83 -23.37 -6.32
N THR A 180 19.19 -23.78 -5.11
CA THR A 180 18.63 -24.99 -4.46
C THR A 180 17.88 -24.70 -3.16
N ASP A 181 18.00 -23.49 -2.60
CA ASP A 181 17.30 -23.07 -1.39
C ASP A 181 15.79 -23.03 -1.62
N GLU A 182 15.01 -23.65 -0.74
CA GLU A 182 13.55 -23.80 -0.90
C GLU A 182 12.81 -22.45 -0.97
N GLN A 183 13.21 -21.46 -0.18
CA GLN A 183 12.57 -20.13 -0.18
C GLN A 183 12.92 -19.37 -1.45
N CYS A 184 14.15 -19.50 -1.94
CA CYS A 184 14.56 -18.89 -3.21
C CYS A 184 13.86 -19.54 -4.42
N GLN A 185 13.65 -20.85 -4.38
CA GLN A 185 12.85 -21.59 -5.37
C GLN A 185 11.38 -21.16 -5.34
N GLU A 186 10.81 -20.97 -4.14
CA GLU A 186 9.45 -20.45 -3.97
C GLU A 186 9.32 -19.06 -4.57
N LEU A 187 10.27 -18.14 -4.28
CA LEU A 187 10.28 -16.81 -4.88
C LEU A 187 10.30 -16.88 -6.41
N ARG A 188 11.18 -17.72 -7.01
CA ARG A 188 11.24 -17.89 -8.47
C ARG A 188 9.91 -18.35 -9.05
N ARG A 189 9.29 -19.36 -8.42
CA ARG A 189 8.01 -19.90 -8.85
C ARG A 189 6.90 -18.85 -8.80
N VAL A 190 6.87 -18.05 -7.73
CA VAL A 190 5.87 -16.99 -7.55
C VAL A 190 6.10 -15.83 -8.51
N VAL A 191 7.35 -15.48 -8.79
CA VAL A 191 7.71 -14.48 -9.81
C VAL A 191 7.24 -14.93 -11.19
N GLU A 192 7.55 -16.15 -11.60
CA GLU A 192 7.14 -16.69 -12.90
C GLU A 192 5.61 -16.72 -13.05
N LYS A 193 4.89 -17.07 -11.99
CA LYS A 193 3.41 -17.18 -12.01
C LYS A 193 2.71 -15.83 -11.96
N TRP A 194 3.21 -14.88 -11.17
CA TRP A 194 2.44 -13.71 -10.77
C TRP A 194 3.04 -12.35 -11.10
N HIS A 195 4.37 -12.23 -11.30
CA HIS A 195 4.95 -10.92 -11.54
C HIS A 195 4.45 -10.33 -12.87
N GLY A 196 3.86 -9.13 -12.82
CA GLY A 196 3.26 -8.48 -13.98
C GLY A 196 1.85 -8.98 -14.35
N HIS A 197 1.26 -9.89 -13.57
CA HIS A 197 -0.08 -10.42 -13.84
C HIS A 197 -1.12 -9.29 -13.87
N ASP A 198 -2.12 -9.42 -14.78
CA ASP A 198 -3.18 -8.44 -15.01
C ASP A 198 -2.62 -7.03 -15.25
N ASP A 199 -1.79 -6.88 -16.28
CA ASP A 199 -1.10 -5.63 -16.66
C ASP A 199 -0.36 -4.94 -15.50
N GLY A 200 0.34 -5.72 -14.67
CA GLY A 200 1.12 -5.25 -13.54
C GLY A 200 0.28 -4.86 -12.32
N ARG A 201 -0.97 -5.30 -12.21
CA ARG A 201 -1.77 -5.15 -11.00
C ARG A 201 -1.17 -5.92 -9.84
N ILE A 202 -0.62 -7.12 -10.11
CA ILE A 202 0.16 -7.92 -9.18
C ILE A 202 1.63 -7.79 -9.54
N LYS A 203 2.45 -7.35 -8.60
CA LYS A 203 3.91 -7.36 -8.68
C LYS A 203 4.46 -8.22 -7.56
N ILE A 204 5.55 -8.93 -7.84
CA ILE A 204 6.31 -9.66 -6.85
C ILE A 204 7.59 -8.90 -6.58
N ASP A 205 7.92 -8.72 -5.32
CA ASP A 205 9.19 -8.16 -4.85
C ASP A 205 9.98 -9.27 -4.15
N ALA A 206 11.30 -9.17 -4.13
CA ALA A 206 12.13 -9.93 -3.21
C ALA A 206 12.00 -9.34 -1.79
N GLY A 207 12.37 -10.08 -0.75
CA GLY A 207 12.31 -9.54 0.59
C GLY A 207 12.95 -10.44 1.63
N ILE A 208 13.25 -9.85 2.77
CA ILE A 208 13.63 -10.53 4.00
C ILE A 208 12.77 -10.02 5.15
N TYR A 209 12.62 -10.81 6.20
CA TYR A 209 11.96 -10.29 7.39
C TYR A 209 12.74 -9.09 7.94
N ALA A 210 13.99 -9.31 8.36
CA ALA A 210 14.89 -8.27 8.86
C ALA A 210 16.36 -8.71 8.74
N GLU A 211 17.28 -7.80 9.04
CA GLU A 211 18.72 -8.08 9.04
C GLU A 211 19.05 -9.24 10.00
N TYR A 212 18.55 -9.20 11.23
CA TYR A 212 18.88 -10.17 12.29
C TYR A 212 18.29 -11.57 12.09
N THR A 213 17.32 -11.74 11.20
CA THR A 213 16.76 -13.05 10.83
C THR A 213 17.39 -13.65 9.59
N SER A 214 18.40 -13.00 9.01
CA SER A 214 18.94 -13.39 7.71
C SER A 214 20.45 -13.12 7.62
N ASN A 215 21.10 -13.56 6.56
CA ASN A 215 22.54 -13.43 6.38
C ASN A 215 22.92 -12.94 4.99
N TYR A 216 24.18 -12.53 4.84
CA TYR A 216 24.68 -11.87 3.65
C TYR A 216 24.57 -12.71 2.37
N LYS A 217 24.69 -14.05 2.45
CA LYS A 217 24.57 -14.92 1.26
C LYS A 217 23.14 -14.89 0.70
N LEU A 218 22.14 -14.93 1.61
CA LEU A 218 20.73 -14.79 1.22
C LEU A 218 20.48 -13.41 0.62
N TRP A 219 21.01 -12.32 1.22
CA TRP A 219 20.81 -10.95 0.73
C TRP A 219 21.38 -10.78 -0.69
N GLU A 220 22.63 -11.21 -0.91
CA GLU A 220 23.31 -11.11 -2.21
C GLU A 220 22.58 -11.92 -3.30
N GLY A 221 22.10 -13.12 -2.96
CA GLY A 221 21.31 -13.95 -3.86
C GLY A 221 19.98 -13.32 -4.25
N LEU A 222 19.22 -12.85 -3.25
CA LEU A 222 17.92 -12.20 -3.47
C LEU A 222 18.04 -10.90 -4.27
N VAL A 223 19.05 -10.07 -3.96
CA VAL A 223 19.27 -8.80 -4.67
C VAL A 223 19.75 -9.03 -6.09
N GLY A 224 20.63 -10.00 -6.30
CA GLY A 224 21.06 -10.40 -7.65
C GLY A 224 19.87 -10.81 -8.51
N TYR A 225 19.04 -11.70 -8.00
CA TYR A 225 17.81 -12.13 -8.67
C TYR A 225 16.83 -10.98 -8.89
N ALA A 226 16.61 -10.12 -7.87
CA ALA A 226 15.75 -8.96 -8.01
C ALA A 226 16.21 -8.00 -9.10
N ALA A 227 17.52 -7.76 -9.20
CA ALA A 227 18.10 -6.91 -10.24
C ALA A 227 17.91 -7.50 -11.64
N GLU A 228 18.08 -8.83 -11.81
CA GLU A 228 17.88 -9.54 -13.07
C GLU A 228 16.42 -9.52 -13.53
N GLN A 229 15.48 -9.67 -12.60
CA GLN A 229 14.06 -9.75 -12.90
C GLN A 229 13.33 -8.39 -12.82
N GLY A 230 14.03 -7.31 -12.45
CA GLY A 230 13.44 -5.97 -12.31
C GLY A 230 12.46 -5.85 -11.13
N LEU A 231 12.69 -6.61 -10.06
CA LEU A 231 11.87 -6.62 -8.86
C LEU A 231 12.26 -5.49 -7.88
N GLY A 232 11.34 -5.12 -6.99
CA GLY A 232 11.64 -4.37 -5.78
C GLY A 232 12.14 -5.29 -4.66
N PHE A 233 12.44 -4.66 -3.51
CA PHE A 233 12.86 -5.35 -2.29
C PHE A 233 12.13 -4.80 -1.07
N GLN A 234 11.64 -5.66 -0.18
CA GLN A 234 10.92 -5.26 1.04
C GLN A 234 11.60 -5.84 2.28
N LEU A 235 11.67 -5.06 3.36
CA LEU A 235 12.21 -5.51 4.66
C LEU A 235 11.73 -4.66 5.83
N HIS A 236 11.86 -5.19 7.05
CA HIS A 236 11.88 -4.37 8.26
C HIS A 236 13.31 -3.85 8.51
N LEU A 237 13.43 -2.63 9.01
CA LEU A 237 14.75 -2.02 9.21
C LEU A 237 14.76 -1.09 10.43
N ALA A 238 15.66 -1.36 11.38
CA ALA A 238 15.94 -0.52 12.53
C ALA A 238 14.66 -0.06 13.26
N GLN A 239 13.79 -1.03 13.60
CA GLN A 239 12.52 -0.78 14.27
C GLN A 239 12.71 -0.48 15.75
N THR A 240 13.69 -1.11 16.39
CA THR A 240 14.01 -0.94 17.81
C THR A 240 15.46 -0.58 18.04
N GLN A 241 15.74 0.01 19.19
CA GLN A 241 17.12 0.29 19.60
C GLN A 241 17.90 -0.99 19.86
N GLU A 242 17.24 -2.02 20.41
CA GLU A 242 17.85 -3.34 20.66
C GLU A 242 18.31 -4.00 19.35
N GLU A 243 17.50 -3.97 18.30
CA GLU A 243 17.88 -4.43 16.95
C GLU A 243 19.14 -3.69 16.45
N THR A 244 19.15 -2.36 16.58
CA THR A 244 20.26 -1.53 16.13
C THR A 244 21.54 -1.81 16.91
N ASP A 245 21.46 -1.87 18.24
CA ASP A 245 22.61 -2.13 19.12
C ASP A 245 23.16 -3.54 18.89
N SER A 246 22.29 -4.55 18.75
CA SER A 246 22.69 -5.93 18.44
C SER A 246 23.43 -6.06 17.11
N CYS A 247 22.98 -5.36 16.06
CA CYS A 247 23.69 -5.33 14.78
C CYS A 247 25.07 -4.71 14.92
N LEU A 248 25.15 -3.55 15.59
CA LEU A 248 26.41 -2.83 15.84
C LEU A 248 27.40 -3.68 16.64
N ASP A 249 26.95 -4.33 17.70
CA ASP A 249 27.80 -5.21 18.55
C ASP A 249 28.34 -6.42 17.80
N ARG A 250 27.55 -7.02 16.91
CA ARG A 250 27.96 -8.19 16.11
C ARG A 250 28.89 -7.85 14.95
N THR A 251 28.69 -6.69 14.32
CA THR A 251 29.29 -6.40 13.01
C THR A 251 30.17 -5.16 12.99
N GLY A 252 30.04 -4.28 13.96
CA GLY A 252 30.66 -2.95 13.97
C GLY A 252 30.00 -1.94 13.02
N LEU A 253 28.88 -2.31 12.38
CA LEU A 253 28.14 -1.47 11.43
C LEU A 253 26.68 -1.34 11.87
N GLY A 254 26.03 -0.24 11.50
CA GLY A 254 24.59 -0.12 11.58
C GLY A 254 23.90 -1.04 10.54
N ALA A 255 22.65 -1.42 10.80
CA ALA A 255 21.95 -2.37 9.95
C ALA A 255 21.81 -1.87 8.48
N ALA A 256 21.55 -0.58 8.26
CA ALA A 256 21.49 -0.04 6.91
C ALA A 256 22.87 0.01 6.22
N GLU A 257 23.93 0.28 6.98
CA GLU A 257 25.30 0.25 6.45
C GLU A 257 25.67 -1.18 6.03
N LEU A 258 25.41 -2.16 6.89
CA LEU A 258 25.69 -3.58 6.64
C LEU A 258 24.95 -4.07 5.39
N LEU A 259 23.64 -3.87 5.31
CA LEU A 259 22.83 -4.26 4.17
C LEU A 259 23.25 -3.54 2.86
N SER A 260 23.70 -2.29 2.97
CA SER A 260 24.24 -1.54 1.83
C SER A 260 25.56 -2.12 1.30
N CYS A 261 26.44 -2.63 2.17
CA CYS A 261 27.67 -3.32 1.77
C CYS A 261 27.40 -4.56 0.94
N HIS A 262 26.28 -5.25 1.19
CA HIS A 262 25.85 -6.44 0.45
C HIS A 262 24.85 -6.12 -0.69
N GLY A 263 24.70 -4.84 -1.04
CA GLY A 263 23.98 -4.41 -2.25
C GLY A 263 22.46 -4.36 -2.14
N VAL A 264 21.85 -4.57 -0.95
CA VAL A 264 20.38 -4.62 -0.77
C VAL A 264 19.69 -3.36 -1.32
N PHE A 265 20.31 -2.20 -1.22
CA PHE A 265 19.75 -0.94 -1.71
C PHE A 265 20.18 -0.58 -3.15
N ASN A 266 20.63 -1.56 -3.95
CA ASN A 266 20.92 -1.36 -5.38
C ASN A 266 19.69 -1.59 -6.27
N VAL A 267 18.59 -2.10 -5.72
CA VAL A 267 17.28 -2.23 -6.35
C VAL A 267 16.28 -1.32 -5.63
N PRO A 268 15.12 -1.01 -6.24
CA PRO A 268 14.07 -0.22 -5.56
C PRO A 268 13.67 -0.89 -4.25
N THR A 269 13.91 -0.23 -3.13
CA THR A 269 13.71 -0.84 -1.80
C THR A 269 12.71 -0.07 -0.97
N THR A 270 11.83 -0.81 -0.29
CA THR A 270 10.87 -0.31 0.71
C THR A 270 11.23 -0.89 2.07
N ALA A 271 11.53 -0.02 3.03
CA ALA A 271 11.96 -0.39 4.38
C ALA A 271 10.92 0.08 5.42
N ALA A 272 10.31 -0.86 6.15
CA ALA A 272 9.36 -0.56 7.21
C ALA A 272 10.05 -0.33 8.55
N GLY A 273 9.57 0.66 9.33
CA GLY A 273 10.11 1.07 10.61
C GLY A 273 11.04 2.27 10.48
N CYS A 274 12.33 2.06 10.25
CA CYS A 274 13.35 3.10 10.12
C CYS A 274 13.38 4.08 11.31
N ALA A 275 13.06 3.58 12.51
CA ALA A 275 12.90 4.41 13.70
C ALA A 275 14.22 4.76 14.38
N CYS A 276 15.17 3.82 14.37
CA CYS A 276 16.43 3.90 15.12
C CYS A 276 17.66 4.01 14.20
N LEU A 277 17.48 4.58 13.00
CA LEU A 277 18.59 4.87 12.07
C LEU A 277 19.46 6.04 12.55
N SER A 278 20.77 5.89 12.49
CA SER A 278 21.70 7.00 12.65
C SER A 278 21.53 8.06 11.55
N ALA A 279 22.02 9.28 11.78
CA ALA A 279 21.99 10.35 10.79
C ALA A 279 22.77 10.00 9.51
N GLU A 280 23.84 9.22 9.63
CA GLU A 280 24.66 8.71 8.54
C GLU A 280 23.89 7.69 7.70
N GLU A 281 23.21 6.74 8.34
CA GLU A 281 22.36 5.75 7.67
C GLU A 281 21.18 6.41 6.95
N GLN A 282 20.51 7.40 7.57
CA GLN A 282 19.45 8.17 6.93
C GLN A 282 19.94 8.83 5.64
N LYS A 283 21.13 9.45 5.65
CA LYS A 283 21.74 10.05 4.47
C LYS A 283 22.11 9.01 3.41
N LEU A 284 22.61 7.85 3.84
CA LEU A 284 22.92 6.72 2.95
C LEU A 284 21.67 6.27 2.22
N LEU A 285 20.59 5.99 2.95
CA LEU A 285 19.32 5.52 2.39
C LEU A 285 18.66 6.57 1.50
N GLY A 286 18.76 7.86 1.84
CA GLY A 286 18.31 8.96 0.99
C GLY A 286 19.05 9.01 -0.35
N LYS A 287 20.37 8.83 -0.36
CA LYS A 287 21.17 8.73 -1.60
C LYS A 287 20.80 7.50 -2.44
N LYS A 288 20.48 6.39 -1.79
CA LYS A 288 20.04 5.14 -2.42
C LYS A 288 18.57 5.18 -2.87
N LYS A 289 17.83 6.26 -2.56
CA LYS A 289 16.40 6.46 -2.87
C LYS A 289 15.49 5.38 -2.26
N VAL A 290 15.86 4.87 -1.10
CA VAL A 290 15.03 3.94 -0.34
C VAL A 290 13.74 4.64 0.09
N SER A 291 12.62 3.93 0.01
CA SER A 291 11.35 4.39 0.57
C SER A 291 11.20 3.86 1.99
N ALA A 292 11.10 4.76 2.96
CA ALA A 292 10.75 4.40 4.33
C ALA A 292 9.22 4.30 4.48
N VAL A 293 8.75 3.35 5.30
CA VAL A 293 7.33 3.22 5.64
C VAL A 293 7.13 3.45 7.14
N ALA A 294 6.38 4.49 7.46
CA ALA A 294 6.00 4.79 8.84
C ALA A 294 4.73 4.04 9.23
N CYS A 295 4.81 3.30 10.34
CA CYS A 295 3.71 2.52 10.92
C CYS A 295 3.46 2.96 12.38
N PRO A 296 3.06 4.22 12.66
CA PRO A 296 3.09 4.78 14.01
C PRO A 296 2.16 4.09 15.01
N VAL A 297 1.05 3.52 14.56
CA VAL A 297 0.10 2.79 15.44
C VAL A 297 0.70 1.46 15.86
N ASN A 298 1.24 0.70 14.90
CA ASN A 298 1.99 -0.53 15.16
C ASN A 298 3.16 -0.26 16.13
N SER A 299 3.99 0.74 15.82
CA SER A 299 5.15 1.11 16.64
C SER A 299 4.74 1.49 18.07
N ALA A 300 3.67 2.26 18.23
CA ALA A 300 3.20 2.68 19.55
C ALA A 300 2.63 1.51 20.35
N LYS A 301 1.85 0.63 19.72
CA LYS A 301 1.27 -0.56 20.36
C LYS A 301 2.34 -1.53 20.85
N ASN A 302 3.37 -1.74 20.03
CA ASN A 302 4.43 -2.70 20.33
C ASN A 302 5.61 -2.11 21.12
N GLY A 303 5.53 -0.85 21.57
CA GLY A 303 6.61 -0.18 22.30
C GLY A 303 7.90 0.02 21.47
N GLN A 304 7.80 -0.01 20.16
CA GLN A 304 8.91 0.21 19.23
C GLN A 304 9.20 1.71 19.06
N GLY A 305 10.30 2.03 18.38
CA GLY A 305 10.63 3.40 18.03
C GLY A 305 9.64 4.00 17.01
N ILE A 306 9.35 5.29 17.13
CA ILE A 306 8.51 6.02 16.19
C ILE A 306 9.37 6.59 15.06
N THR A 307 9.04 6.26 13.82
CA THR A 307 9.73 6.74 12.62
C THR A 307 9.92 8.26 12.61
N PRO A 308 11.16 8.78 12.50
CA PRO A 308 11.46 10.22 12.51
C PRO A 308 11.18 10.85 11.13
N VAL A 309 9.90 10.93 10.76
CA VAL A 309 9.40 11.29 9.43
C VAL A 309 10.09 12.53 8.84
N LEU A 310 10.21 13.61 9.63
CA LEU A 310 10.80 14.87 9.14
C LEU A 310 12.29 14.75 8.84
N ASP A 311 13.01 13.94 9.59
CA ASP A 311 14.46 13.78 9.40
C ASP A 311 14.74 12.88 8.20
N LEU A 312 13.94 11.83 8.01
CA LEU A 312 14.01 10.97 6.81
C LEU A 312 13.71 11.77 5.53
N VAL A 313 12.67 12.63 5.55
CA VAL A 313 12.35 13.52 4.42
C VAL A 313 13.50 14.49 4.14
N LYS A 314 14.11 15.11 5.18
CA LYS A 314 15.30 15.99 5.05
C LYS A 314 16.50 15.23 4.49
N ALA A 315 16.67 13.96 4.82
CA ALA A 315 17.71 13.10 4.29
C ALA A 315 17.49 12.71 2.81
N GLY A 316 16.33 13.05 2.24
CA GLY A 316 15.98 12.78 0.84
C GLY A 316 15.27 11.45 0.59
N MET A 317 14.84 10.77 1.64
CA MET A 317 14.04 9.55 1.51
C MET A 317 12.59 9.86 1.09
N ASN A 318 12.00 8.98 0.32
CA ASN A 318 10.55 8.92 0.16
C ASN A 318 9.95 8.31 1.44
N VAL A 319 8.97 8.98 2.05
CA VAL A 319 8.29 8.44 3.24
C VAL A 319 6.85 8.14 2.88
N ALA A 320 6.47 6.88 3.01
CA ALA A 320 5.11 6.37 2.81
C ALA A 320 4.53 5.86 4.14
N LEU A 321 3.28 5.44 4.13
CA LEU A 321 2.56 4.93 5.29
C LEU A 321 2.21 3.46 5.13
N GLY A 322 2.19 2.73 6.24
CA GLY A 322 1.78 1.34 6.33
C GLY A 322 1.09 1.02 7.65
N THR A 323 0.28 -0.02 7.64
CA THR A 323 -0.41 -0.47 8.85
C THR A 323 0.41 -1.48 9.67
N GLY A 324 1.29 -2.26 9.03
CA GLY A 324 1.70 -3.56 9.55
C GLY A 324 0.53 -4.55 9.43
N GLY A 325 0.58 -5.64 10.16
CA GLY A 325 -0.48 -6.64 10.19
C GLY A 325 -1.59 -6.31 11.18
N ALA A 326 -2.71 -7.03 11.09
CA ALA A 326 -3.84 -6.84 11.99
C ALA A 326 -3.54 -7.25 13.43
N ILE A 327 -2.58 -8.15 13.65
CA ILE A 327 -2.11 -8.52 14.98
C ILE A 327 -1.35 -7.36 15.63
N GLU A 328 -0.56 -6.62 14.85
CA GLU A 328 0.29 -5.54 15.38
C GLU A 328 -0.47 -4.22 15.55
N CYS A 329 -1.42 -3.89 14.67
CA CYS A 329 -2.12 -2.58 14.72
C CYS A 329 -3.60 -2.67 15.10
N GLY A 330 -4.17 -3.89 15.21
CA GLY A 330 -5.59 -4.11 15.54
C GLY A 330 -6.52 -4.05 14.33
N ASN A 331 -6.30 -3.11 13.42
CA ASN A 331 -7.07 -2.96 12.17
C ASN A 331 -6.17 -2.45 11.03
N LEU A 332 -6.68 -2.48 9.79
CA LEU A 332 -5.97 -2.02 8.60
C LEU A 332 -6.47 -0.64 8.10
N ASP A 333 -6.89 0.24 9.01
CA ASP A 333 -7.40 1.59 8.68
C ASP A 333 -6.27 2.60 8.48
N LEU A 334 -5.97 2.93 7.23
CA LEU A 334 -4.91 3.89 6.90
C LEU A 334 -5.27 5.36 7.30
N PHE A 335 -6.53 5.69 7.59
CA PHE A 335 -6.89 6.99 8.18
C PHE A 335 -6.42 7.11 9.64
N GLU A 336 -6.39 6.01 10.38
CA GLU A 336 -5.77 5.99 11.71
C GLU A 336 -4.26 6.22 11.63
N ILE A 337 -3.60 5.60 10.65
CA ILE A 337 -2.16 5.80 10.41
C ILE A 337 -1.86 7.24 10.00
N LEU A 338 -2.68 7.86 9.15
CA LEU A 338 -2.57 9.27 8.78
C LEU A 338 -2.60 10.18 10.01
N ARG A 339 -3.61 9.99 10.85
CA ARG A 339 -3.77 10.75 12.10
C ARG A 339 -2.62 10.48 13.07
N GLY A 340 -2.26 9.20 13.25
CA GLY A 340 -1.15 8.76 14.09
C GLY A 340 0.17 9.41 13.67
N THR A 341 0.46 9.44 12.38
CA THR A 341 1.67 10.08 11.83
C THR A 341 1.70 11.59 12.12
N ALA A 342 0.59 12.30 11.88
CA ALA A 342 0.52 13.74 12.14
C ALA A 342 0.69 14.07 13.63
N MET A 343 0.12 13.24 14.52
CA MET A 343 0.27 13.38 15.96
C MET A 343 1.67 13.04 16.43
N ALA A 344 2.28 11.97 15.92
CA ALA A 344 3.63 11.54 16.25
C ALA A 344 4.67 12.61 15.88
N VAL A 345 4.60 13.16 14.66
CA VAL A 345 5.47 14.28 14.22
C VAL A 345 5.32 15.48 15.16
N ARG A 346 4.09 15.82 15.53
CA ARG A 346 3.88 16.96 16.43
C ARG A 346 4.44 16.70 17.83
N SER A 347 4.27 15.49 18.35
CA SER A 347 4.77 15.09 19.67
C SER A 347 6.30 15.07 19.72
N GLN A 348 6.95 14.52 18.69
CA GLN A 348 8.42 14.42 18.62
C GLN A 348 9.11 15.76 18.37
N ASN A 349 8.56 16.59 17.50
CA ASN A 349 9.28 17.76 16.97
C ASN A 349 8.66 19.11 17.38
N GLY A 350 7.50 19.12 18.06
CA GLY A 350 6.77 20.35 18.40
C GLY A 350 6.24 21.11 17.17
N THR A 351 6.34 20.53 15.96
CA THR A 351 5.90 21.14 14.70
C THR A 351 4.69 20.43 14.10
N VAL A 352 4.04 21.08 13.16
CA VAL A 352 2.85 20.53 12.49
C VAL A 352 3.27 19.88 11.17
N LEU A 353 2.91 18.61 10.98
CA LEU A 353 2.89 18.01 9.66
C LEU A 353 1.65 18.54 8.90
N PRO A 354 1.80 19.26 7.79
CA PRO A 354 0.65 19.72 7.01
C PRO A 354 -0.22 18.54 6.58
N ALA A 355 -1.55 18.70 6.62
CA ALA A 355 -2.48 17.65 6.22
C ALA A 355 -2.22 17.18 4.78
N SER A 356 -1.87 18.11 3.88
CA SER A 356 -1.48 17.78 2.51
C SER A 356 -0.26 16.83 2.47
N ALA A 357 0.75 17.05 3.31
CA ALA A 357 1.93 16.19 3.36
C ALA A 357 1.58 14.78 3.86
N ALA A 358 0.75 14.67 4.91
CA ALA A 358 0.29 13.38 5.41
C ALA A 358 -0.51 12.60 4.34
N LEU A 359 -1.42 13.27 3.62
CA LEU A 359 -2.19 12.67 2.52
C LEU A 359 -1.30 12.22 1.36
N ILE A 360 -0.26 13.00 1.00
CA ILE A 360 0.72 12.62 -0.02
C ILE A 360 1.45 11.32 0.41
N MET A 361 1.80 11.16 1.67
CA MET A 361 2.44 9.93 2.17
C MET A 361 1.56 8.70 2.00
N ALA A 362 0.25 8.82 2.18
CA ALA A 362 -0.71 7.74 2.00
C ALA A 362 -1.16 7.52 0.54
N THR A 363 -0.71 8.33 -0.41
CA THR A 363 -1.14 8.29 -1.82
C THR A 363 0.07 8.31 -2.76
N ALA A 364 0.55 9.49 -3.18
CA ALA A 364 1.62 9.63 -4.18
C ALA A 364 2.98 9.07 -3.71
N CYS A 365 3.36 9.24 -2.43
CA CYS A 365 4.58 8.62 -1.91
C CYS A 365 4.45 7.10 -1.84
N GLY A 366 3.27 6.60 -1.46
CA GLY A 366 2.97 5.18 -1.50
C GLY A 366 3.05 4.61 -2.92
N ALA A 367 2.44 5.28 -3.89
CA ALA A 367 2.54 4.91 -5.30
C ALA A 367 3.99 4.86 -5.79
N ARG A 368 4.83 5.80 -5.35
CA ARG A 368 6.27 5.81 -5.67
C ARG A 368 6.99 4.64 -5.04
N ALA A 369 6.72 4.34 -3.78
CA ALA A 369 7.32 3.20 -3.08
C ALA A 369 7.04 1.87 -3.79
N GLN A 370 5.83 1.71 -4.34
CA GLN A 370 5.43 0.51 -5.09
C GLN A 370 5.83 0.53 -6.57
N GLY A 371 6.57 1.56 -7.04
CA GLY A 371 6.91 1.70 -8.46
C GLY A 371 5.68 1.88 -9.36
N ARG A 372 4.67 2.62 -8.89
CA ARG A 372 3.38 2.87 -9.57
C ARG A 372 3.05 4.36 -9.73
N ALA A 373 4.02 5.25 -9.52
CA ALA A 373 3.80 6.70 -9.49
C ALA A 373 3.22 7.26 -10.81
N ASP A 374 3.46 6.58 -11.94
CA ASP A 374 2.96 6.99 -13.26
C ASP A 374 1.49 6.57 -13.48
N SER A 375 0.92 5.74 -12.60
CA SER A 375 -0.42 5.19 -12.79
C SER A 375 -1.41 5.48 -11.67
N ILE A 376 -0.97 5.62 -10.41
CA ILE A 376 -1.85 5.85 -9.26
C ILE A 376 -1.28 6.91 -8.29
N GLY A 377 -2.06 7.23 -7.26
CA GLY A 377 -1.66 8.15 -6.16
C GLY A 377 -2.05 9.60 -6.39
N MET A 378 -2.58 9.95 -7.56
CA MET A 378 -3.11 11.28 -7.89
C MET A 378 -4.36 11.16 -8.76
N ILE A 379 -5.21 12.19 -8.76
CA ILE A 379 -6.30 12.33 -9.73
C ILE A 379 -5.82 13.24 -10.85
N LYS A 380 -5.54 12.64 -12.01
CA LYS A 380 -5.09 13.31 -13.22
C LYS A 380 -5.53 12.52 -14.44
N GLU A 381 -5.90 13.17 -15.51
CA GLU A 381 -6.25 12.48 -16.77
C GLU A 381 -5.09 11.59 -17.26
N GLY A 382 -5.43 10.40 -17.71
CA GLY A 382 -4.50 9.35 -18.13
C GLY A 382 -4.08 8.38 -17.02
N MET A 383 -4.26 8.71 -15.74
CA MET A 383 -3.97 7.78 -14.63
C MET A 383 -5.10 6.74 -14.47
N ASP A 384 -4.79 5.65 -13.83
CA ASP A 384 -5.77 4.62 -13.49
C ASP A 384 -6.84 5.22 -12.54
N ALA A 385 -8.07 4.82 -12.74
CA ALA A 385 -9.17 5.19 -11.85
C ALA A 385 -9.16 4.34 -10.58
N ASP A 386 -8.10 4.51 -9.77
CA ASP A 386 -7.96 3.99 -8.42
C ASP A 386 -8.42 5.09 -7.47
N LEU A 387 -9.67 5.03 -7.05
CA LEU A 387 -10.38 6.14 -6.42
C LEU A 387 -11.17 5.69 -5.22
N ILE A 388 -11.35 6.60 -4.25
CA ILE A 388 -12.29 6.42 -3.15
C ILE A 388 -13.25 7.59 -3.03
N LEU A 389 -14.49 7.30 -2.64
CA LEU A 389 -15.47 8.29 -2.20
C LEU A 389 -15.60 8.23 -0.69
N VAL A 390 -15.39 9.35 -0.02
CA VAL A 390 -15.58 9.52 1.43
C VAL A 390 -16.85 10.33 1.65
N ASP A 391 -17.77 9.79 2.45
CA ASP A 391 -19.04 10.43 2.80
C ASP A 391 -18.81 11.49 3.87
N PHE A 392 -19.01 12.77 3.51
CA PHE A 392 -18.86 13.91 4.41
C PHE A 392 -20.16 14.33 5.13
N SER A 393 -21.23 13.53 5.01
CA SER A 393 -22.49 13.81 5.69
C SER A 393 -22.49 13.42 7.17
N ALA A 394 -21.52 12.65 7.63
CA ALA A 394 -21.43 12.16 9.01
C ALA A 394 -21.19 13.32 10.00
N PRO A 395 -21.83 13.29 11.21
CA PRO A 395 -21.74 14.38 12.20
C PRO A 395 -20.33 14.79 12.62
N HIS A 396 -19.37 13.85 12.63
CA HIS A 396 -17.97 14.12 13.01
C HIS A 396 -17.16 14.79 11.89
N LEU A 397 -17.71 14.89 10.68
CA LEU A 397 -17.11 15.60 9.54
C LEU A 397 -17.76 16.97 9.31
N MET A 398 -18.79 17.34 10.08
CA MET A 398 -19.51 18.60 9.97
C MET A 398 -19.39 19.45 11.25
N PRO A 399 -19.19 20.78 11.14
CA PRO A 399 -18.94 21.53 9.91
C PRO A 399 -17.52 21.31 9.37
N CYS A 400 -17.35 21.31 8.05
CA CYS A 400 -16.06 21.17 7.39
C CYS A 400 -15.50 22.53 6.95
N HIS A 401 -14.49 23.05 7.63
CA HIS A 401 -13.81 24.29 7.26
C HIS A 401 -12.62 24.07 6.32
N ASN A 402 -12.02 22.87 6.34
CA ASN A 402 -10.91 22.49 5.49
C ASN A 402 -10.95 20.99 5.21
N VAL A 403 -11.16 20.61 3.95
CA VAL A 403 -11.32 19.23 3.52
C VAL A 403 -10.08 18.38 3.82
N LEU A 404 -8.87 18.90 3.57
CA LEU A 404 -7.63 18.16 3.83
C LEU A 404 -7.45 17.88 5.34
N ASN A 405 -7.73 18.87 6.18
CA ASN A 405 -7.67 18.69 7.63
C ASN A 405 -8.73 17.69 8.12
N ALA A 406 -9.94 17.75 7.56
CA ALA A 406 -10.99 16.81 7.91
C ALA A 406 -10.63 15.37 7.53
N LEU A 407 -10.01 15.15 6.36
CA LEU A 407 -9.53 13.84 5.93
C LEU A 407 -8.46 13.28 6.87
N VAL A 408 -7.54 14.11 7.40
CA VAL A 408 -6.45 13.63 8.27
C VAL A 408 -6.90 13.49 9.73
N TYR A 409 -7.68 14.44 10.25
CA TYR A 409 -7.92 14.52 11.69
C TYR A 409 -9.29 14.03 12.12
N SER A 410 -10.26 13.95 11.19
CA SER A 410 -11.66 13.63 11.53
C SER A 410 -12.17 12.38 10.82
N ALA A 411 -11.84 12.17 9.56
CA ALA A 411 -12.28 11.01 8.78
C ALA A 411 -11.70 9.69 9.32
N LYS A 412 -12.41 8.60 9.03
CA LYS A 412 -12.10 7.22 9.39
C LYS A 412 -12.33 6.33 8.17
N GLY A 413 -11.72 5.15 8.12
CA GLY A 413 -12.01 4.17 7.08
C GLY A 413 -13.50 3.81 6.97
N GLY A 414 -14.23 3.88 8.09
CA GLY A 414 -15.67 3.69 8.12
C GLY A 414 -16.50 4.69 7.30
N ASP A 415 -15.96 5.86 6.97
CA ASP A 415 -16.61 6.90 6.17
C ASP A 415 -16.44 6.69 4.65
N VAL A 416 -15.64 5.70 4.22
CA VAL A 416 -15.48 5.34 2.83
C VAL A 416 -16.75 4.68 2.31
N ALA A 417 -17.43 5.34 1.37
CA ALA A 417 -18.64 4.84 0.74
C ALA A 417 -18.34 3.95 -0.49
N MET A 418 -17.22 4.19 -1.18
CA MET A 418 -16.84 3.43 -2.37
C MET A 418 -15.32 3.34 -2.51
N THR A 419 -14.84 2.16 -2.93
CA THR A 419 -13.45 1.94 -3.34
C THR A 419 -13.44 1.32 -4.74
N MET A 420 -12.64 1.92 -5.62
CA MET A 420 -12.56 1.59 -7.03
C MET A 420 -11.10 1.36 -7.42
N VAL A 421 -10.83 0.31 -8.20
CA VAL A 421 -9.51 0.02 -8.79
C VAL A 421 -9.66 -0.15 -10.29
N ARG A 422 -8.91 0.62 -11.06
CA ARG A 422 -9.01 0.66 -12.54
C ARG A 422 -10.46 0.75 -13.02
N GLY A 423 -11.23 1.66 -12.43
CA GLY A 423 -12.62 1.88 -12.80
C GLY A 423 -13.61 0.79 -12.36
N LYS A 424 -13.14 -0.29 -11.73
CA LYS A 424 -14.00 -1.35 -11.17
C LYS A 424 -14.29 -1.07 -9.70
N ILE A 425 -15.56 -1.03 -9.33
CA ILE A 425 -15.97 -0.90 -7.93
C ILE A 425 -15.70 -2.23 -7.24
N LEU A 426 -14.83 -2.21 -6.22
CA LEU A 426 -14.48 -3.38 -5.40
C LEU A 426 -15.15 -3.36 -4.03
N TYR A 427 -15.55 -2.18 -3.58
CA TYR A 427 -16.36 -1.97 -2.37
C TYR A 427 -17.32 -0.82 -2.59
N GLN A 428 -18.57 -0.98 -2.18
CA GLN A 428 -19.57 0.08 -2.14
C GLN A 428 -20.62 -0.20 -1.07
N ASN A 429 -20.77 0.73 -0.11
CA ASN A 429 -21.83 0.71 0.92
C ASN A 429 -22.02 -0.67 1.60
N GLY A 430 -20.93 -1.31 2.02
CA GLY A 430 -20.97 -2.61 2.71
C GLY A 430 -20.96 -3.83 1.78
N GLN A 431 -20.96 -3.65 0.46
CA GLN A 431 -20.95 -4.74 -0.50
C GLN A 431 -19.58 -4.90 -1.17
N PHE A 432 -19.16 -6.12 -1.37
CA PHE A 432 -17.91 -6.51 -2.03
C PHE A 432 -18.23 -7.32 -3.30
N PRO A 433 -18.23 -6.68 -4.49
CA PRO A 433 -18.61 -7.37 -5.73
C PRO A 433 -17.72 -8.56 -6.12
N THR A 434 -16.48 -8.57 -5.63
CA THR A 434 -15.44 -9.56 -5.99
C THR A 434 -15.09 -10.52 -4.84
N ILE A 435 -15.56 -10.27 -3.62
CA ILE A 435 -15.27 -11.10 -2.45
C ILE A 435 -16.59 -11.59 -1.85
N ASP A 436 -16.79 -12.92 -1.82
CA ASP A 436 -17.85 -13.53 -1.02
C ASP A 436 -17.46 -13.54 0.47
N LEU A 437 -17.71 -12.41 1.14
CA LEU A 437 -17.32 -12.23 2.55
C LEU A 437 -17.92 -13.33 3.46
N LYS A 438 -19.11 -13.84 3.13
CA LYS A 438 -19.73 -14.92 3.93
C LYS A 438 -18.90 -16.21 3.81
N SER A 439 -18.49 -16.55 2.62
CA SER A 439 -17.63 -17.74 2.38
C SER A 439 -16.26 -17.57 3.06
N VAL A 440 -15.67 -16.35 3.02
CA VAL A 440 -14.40 -16.07 3.73
C VAL A 440 -14.54 -16.22 5.24
N VAL A 441 -15.61 -15.70 5.83
CA VAL A 441 -15.89 -15.87 7.27
C VAL A 441 -16.10 -17.35 7.63
N GLU A 442 -16.84 -18.11 6.81
CA GLU A 442 -17.03 -19.54 7.00
C GLU A 442 -15.68 -20.27 6.97
N GLU A 443 -14.82 -19.98 6.00
CA GLU A 443 -13.50 -20.58 5.87
C GLU A 443 -12.60 -20.27 7.07
N LEU A 444 -12.60 -19.03 7.55
CA LEU A 444 -11.86 -18.65 8.75
C LEU A 444 -12.37 -19.39 9.99
N THR A 445 -13.68 -19.44 10.19
CA THR A 445 -14.27 -19.97 11.43
C THR A 445 -14.28 -21.50 11.49
N THR A 446 -14.40 -22.18 10.34
CA THR A 446 -14.51 -23.65 10.29
C THR A 446 -13.18 -24.35 10.00
N TYR A 447 -12.22 -23.65 9.41
CA TYR A 447 -10.92 -24.24 9.05
C TYR A 447 -9.73 -23.52 9.66
N ALA A 448 -9.51 -22.21 9.33
CA ALA A 448 -8.27 -21.53 9.69
C ALA A 448 -8.10 -21.35 11.21
N ILE A 449 -9.12 -20.79 11.89
CA ILE A 449 -9.06 -20.58 13.35
C ILE A 449 -8.92 -21.91 14.11
N PRO A 450 -9.73 -22.96 13.85
CA PRO A 450 -9.55 -24.23 14.53
C PRO A 450 -8.18 -24.86 14.31
N ARG A 451 -7.59 -24.71 13.12
CA ARG A 451 -6.26 -25.25 12.81
C ARG A 451 -5.15 -24.50 13.53
N VAL A 452 -5.15 -23.18 13.45
CA VAL A 452 -4.11 -22.30 13.99
C VAL A 452 -4.12 -22.30 15.52
N PHE A 453 -5.33 -22.34 16.12
CA PHE A 453 -5.51 -22.31 17.58
C PHE A 453 -5.80 -23.68 18.20
N ALA A 454 -5.60 -24.77 17.45
CA ALA A 454 -5.64 -26.09 18.06
C ALA A 454 -4.64 -26.18 19.22
N GLU A 455 -5.10 -26.74 20.34
CA GLU A 455 -4.19 -27.05 21.44
C GLU A 455 -3.17 -28.07 20.95
N ASP A 456 -1.93 -27.92 21.41
CA ASP A 456 -0.89 -28.94 21.17
C ASP A 456 -1.33 -30.24 21.87
N ARG A 457 -1.64 -31.24 21.10
CA ARG A 457 -1.87 -32.58 21.66
C ARG A 457 -0.51 -33.16 22.00
N ASP A 458 -0.18 -33.18 23.30
CA ASP A 458 0.95 -33.89 23.85
C ASP A 458 0.93 -35.38 23.46
#